data_2c44e3e9463a681dd0daae58ab1de9ad
#
_entry.id   2c44e3e9463a681dd0daae58ab1de9ad
#
_cell.length_a   1.000
_cell.length_b   1.000
_cell.length_c   1.000
_cell.angle_alpha   90.00
_cell.angle_beta   90.00
_cell.angle_gamma   90.00
#
_symmetry.space_group_name_H-M   'P 1'
#
loop_
_entity.id
_entity.type
_entity.pdbx_description
1 polymer ?
#
loop_
_entity_poly.entity_id
_entity_poly.type
_entity_poly.pdbx_seq_one_letter_code
_entity_poly.pdbx_strand_id
1 'polypeptide(L)'
;DQPRSRGLGDVYKRQIMHSLTSGLIKYFDVKPIIVGPGIKTGINLGRFNPREVGADRIVDLVAGYEIYGGPALVIDYGTATTYDIVTENGVFLAGVIAPGIRTSANVLYRDAARLPEIEILKPKTILANSTIDSMQAGLYYGVVGETKYMVQKMKEETGFDNMKVIATGGLGNMIAQTVDEIDYYDPTLTLKGLQIIYEKQ
;
A
#
# COMPACT_ATOMS: atom_id res chain seq x y z
N ASP A 1 16.45 24.27 -10.95
CA ASP A 1 15.71 23.04 -11.33
C ASP A 1 16.69 21.98 -11.81
N GLN A 2 17.17 21.14 -10.88
CA GLN A 2 17.90 19.95 -11.29
C GLN A 2 16.89 18.92 -11.79
N PRO A 3 17.08 18.32 -12.98
CA PRO A 3 16.22 17.23 -13.42
C PRO A 3 16.38 16.07 -12.43
N ARG A 4 15.30 15.74 -11.72
CA ARG A 4 15.26 14.56 -10.87
C ARG A 4 15.72 13.37 -11.72
N SER A 5 16.82 12.74 -11.35
CA SER A 5 17.31 11.53 -12.00
C SER A 5 16.19 10.50 -11.94
N ARG A 6 15.52 10.27 -13.07
CA ARG A 6 14.55 9.18 -13.20
C ARG A 6 15.36 7.90 -13.00
N GLY A 7 15.20 7.25 -11.86
CA GLY A 7 15.93 6.04 -11.56
C GLY A 7 15.70 4.96 -12.62
N LEU A 8 16.65 4.04 -12.78
CA LEU A 8 16.55 2.88 -13.69
C LEU A 8 15.23 2.12 -13.54
N GLY A 9 14.65 2.08 -12.33
CA GLY A 9 13.35 1.48 -12.06
C GLY A 9 12.17 2.12 -12.80
N ASP A 10 12.20 3.44 -13.01
CA ASP A 10 11.16 4.17 -13.75
C ASP A 10 11.20 3.84 -15.24
N VAL A 11 12.40 3.71 -15.81
CA VAL A 11 12.60 3.34 -17.21
C VAL A 11 12.11 1.90 -17.44
N TYR A 12 12.46 0.98 -16.55
CA TYR A 12 12.07 -0.43 -16.61
C TYR A 12 10.55 -0.61 -16.50
N LYS A 13 9.90 0.04 -15.54
CA LYS A 13 8.44 0.02 -15.39
C LYS A 13 7.72 0.54 -16.65
N ARG A 14 8.22 1.61 -17.27
CA ARG A 14 7.65 2.16 -18.52
C ARG A 14 7.80 1.20 -19.69
N GLN A 15 8.93 0.53 -19.82
CA GLN A 15 9.16 -0.46 -20.88
C GLN A 15 8.21 -1.65 -20.74
N ILE A 16 8.00 -2.15 -19.52
CA ILE A 16 7.04 -3.23 -19.25
C ILE A 16 5.63 -2.78 -19.61
N MET A 17 5.21 -1.60 -19.16
CA MET A 17 3.87 -1.06 -19.46
C MET A 17 3.65 -0.89 -20.95
N HIS A 18 4.64 -0.38 -21.67
CA HIS A 18 4.56 -0.26 -23.14
C HIS A 18 4.42 -1.63 -23.81
N SER A 19 5.24 -2.61 -23.44
CA SER A 19 5.20 -3.96 -23.98
C SER A 19 3.87 -4.67 -23.69
N LEU A 20 3.37 -4.55 -22.45
CA LEU A 20 2.10 -5.11 -22.03
C LEU A 20 0.93 -4.49 -22.83
N THR A 21 0.88 -3.16 -22.90
CA THR A 21 -0.15 -2.44 -23.66
C THR A 21 -0.14 -2.82 -25.14
N SER A 22 1.05 -2.83 -25.75
CA SER A 22 1.21 -3.22 -27.14
C SER A 22 0.81 -4.68 -27.40
N GLY A 23 1.13 -5.58 -26.46
CA GLY A 23 0.74 -6.99 -26.52
C GLY A 23 -0.77 -7.17 -26.43
N LEU A 24 -1.45 -6.48 -25.51
CA LEU A 24 -2.91 -6.53 -25.38
C LEU A 24 -3.61 -6.04 -26.64
N ILE A 25 -3.16 -4.94 -27.22
CA ILE A 25 -3.72 -4.42 -28.48
C ILE A 25 -3.45 -5.39 -29.63
N LYS A 26 -2.22 -5.89 -29.77
CA LYS A 26 -1.80 -6.71 -30.90
C LYS A 26 -2.46 -8.10 -30.94
N TYR A 27 -2.56 -8.76 -29.76
CA TYR A 27 -2.96 -10.16 -29.69
C TYR A 27 -4.42 -10.36 -29.26
N PHE A 28 -5.00 -9.40 -28.57
CA PHE A 28 -6.36 -9.50 -28.04
C PHE A 28 -7.31 -8.43 -28.58
N ASP A 29 -6.80 -7.48 -29.38
CA ASP A 29 -7.56 -6.33 -29.90
C ASP A 29 -8.25 -5.51 -28.78
N VAL A 30 -7.62 -5.47 -27.61
CA VAL A 30 -8.12 -4.76 -26.44
C VAL A 30 -7.22 -3.59 -26.11
N LYS A 31 -7.78 -2.38 -26.09
CA LYS A 31 -7.08 -1.19 -25.61
C LYS A 31 -7.25 -1.08 -24.10
N PRO A 32 -6.18 -1.29 -23.30
CA PRO A 32 -6.29 -1.23 -21.88
C PRO A 32 -6.53 0.21 -21.37
N ILE A 33 -7.29 0.33 -20.28
CA ILE A 33 -7.41 1.56 -19.53
C ILE A 33 -6.26 1.64 -18.56
N ILE A 34 -5.49 2.73 -18.63
CA ILE A 34 -4.36 2.96 -17.74
C ILE A 34 -4.80 3.94 -16.65
N VAL A 35 -4.78 3.50 -15.41
CA VAL A 35 -5.09 4.37 -14.27
C VAL A 35 -4.02 5.44 -14.12
N GLY A 36 -4.43 6.69 -14.19
CA GLY A 36 -3.55 7.85 -14.12
C GLY A 36 -4.33 9.17 -14.16
N PRO A 37 -3.63 10.30 -14.25
CA PRO A 37 -4.29 11.60 -14.30
C PRO A 37 -5.31 11.69 -15.43
N GLY A 38 -6.54 12.10 -15.09
CA GLY A 38 -7.65 12.27 -16.05
C GLY A 38 -8.62 11.10 -16.13
N ILE A 39 -8.33 9.95 -15.50
CA ILE A 39 -9.28 8.84 -15.38
C ILE A 39 -10.32 9.15 -14.31
N LYS A 40 -11.58 8.81 -14.59
CA LYS A 40 -12.68 8.95 -13.62
C LYS A 40 -12.57 7.87 -12.55
N THR A 41 -12.12 8.23 -11.38
CA THR A 41 -11.95 7.28 -10.26
C THR A 41 -13.10 7.35 -9.25
N GLY A 42 -13.80 8.47 -9.16
CA GLY A 42 -14.79 8.75 -8.11
C GLY A 42 -14.16 9.30 -6.83
N ILE A 43 -12.82 9.29 -6.71
CA ILE A 43 -12.10 9.90 -5.59
C ILE A 43 -11.62 11.30 -5.97
N ASN A 44 -11.88 12.27 -5.09
CA ASN A 44 -11.31 13.60 -5.18
C ASN A 44 -9.92 13.61 -4.49
N LEU A 45 -8.87 13.92 -5.23
CA LEU A 45 -7.50 13.92 -4.70
C LEU A 45 -7.21 15.07 -3.73
N GLY A 46 -8.17 15.95 -3.45
CA GLY A 46 -8.02 17.03 -2.50
C GLY A 46 -6.86 17.97 -2.85
N ARG A 47 -5.85 18.00 -1.98
CA ARG A 47 -4.65 18.82 -2.15
C ARG A 47 -3.48 18.06 -2.81
N PHE A 48 -3.64 16.78 -3.09
CA PHE A 48 -2.58 16.00 -3.70
C PHE A 48 -2.43 16.31 -5.18
N ASN A 49 -1.17 16.36 -5.63
CA ASN A 49 -0.87 16.47 -7.05
C ASN A 49 -1.12 15.12 -7.74
N PRO A 50 -2.04 15.02 -8.72
CA PRO A 50 -2.34 13.76 -9.40
C PRO A 50 -1.15 13.08 -10.09
N ARG A 51 -0.08 13.83 -10.36
CA ARG A 51 1.15 13.30 -10.99
C ARG A 51 2.13 12.69 -10.00
N GLU A 52 1.92 12.90 -8.70
CA GLU A 52 2.81 12.46 -7.62
C GLU A 52 2.19 11.30 -6.81
N VAL A 53 0.88 11.11 -6.90
CA VAL A 53 0.20 9.99 -6.23
C VAL A 53 0.33 8.74 -7.09
N GLY A 54 0.80 7.65 -6.49
CA GLY A 54 0.82 6.34 -7.13
C GLY A 54 -0.58 5.87 -7.53
N ALA A 55 -0.71 5.25 -8.69
CA ALA A 55 -1.99 4.73 -9.18
C ALA A 55 -2.56 3.64 -8.26
N ASP A 56 -1.71 2.82 -7.66
CA ASP A 56 -2.04 1.81 -6.66
C ASP A 56 -2.79 2.42 -5.47
N ARG A 57 -2.28 3.49 -4.87
CA ARG A 57 -2.91 4.19 -3.76
C ARG A 57 -4.31 4.73 -4.12
N ILE A 58 -4.46 5.29 -5.34
CA ILE A 58 -5.76 5.77 -5.82
C ILE A 58 -6.73 4.60 -5.99
N VAL A 59 -6.29 3.51 -6.57
CA VAL A 59 -7.10 2.30 -6.80
C VAL A 59 -7.57 1.70 -5.47
N ASP A 60 -6.67 1.59 -4.49
CA ASP A 60 -6.99 1.05 -3.17
C ASP A 60 -7.95 1.96 -2.41
N LEU A 61 -7.79 3.29 -2.49
CA LEU A 61 -8.74 4.24 -1.92
C LEU A 61 -10.12 4.14 -2.56
N VAL A 62 -10.20 3.96 -3.90
CA VAL A 62 -11.47 3.73 -4.60
C VAL A 62 -12.18 2.52 -4.04
N ALA A 63 -11.47 1.38 -3.91
CA ALA A 63 -12.07 0.16 -3.36
C ALA A 63 -12.45 0.32 -1.89
N GLY A 64 -11.58 0.92 -1.08
CA GLY A 64 -11.85 1.19 0.33
C GLY A 64 -13.12 2.03 0.51
N TYR A 65 -13.26 3.10 -0.25
CA TYR A 65 -14.40 4.00 -0.19
C TYR A 65 -15.70 3.36 -0.72
N GLU A 66 -15.65 2.76 -1.90
CA GLU A 66 -16.87 2.24 -2.57
C GLU A 66 -17.41 0.97 -1.88
N ILE A 67 -16.55 0.14 -1.33
CA ILE A 67 -16.96 -1.14 -0.73
C ILE A 67 -17.27 -0.97 0.76
N TYR A 68 -16.45 -0.22 1.49
CA TYR A 68 -16.55 -0.12 2.95
C TYR A 68 -17.14 1.20 3.42
N GLY A 69 -17.21 2.22 2.54
CA GLY A 69 -17.65 3.59 2.88
C GLY A 69 -16.57 4.41 3.55
N GLY A 70 -16.83 5.73 3.67
CA GLY A 70 -15.94 6.66 4.38
C GLY A 70 -16.54 7.13 5.72
N PRO A 71 -15.72 7.70 6.64
CA PRO A 71 -14.28 7.81 6.49
C PRO A 71 -13.59 6.46 6.61
N ALA A 72 -12.52 6.25 5.82
CA ALA A 72 -11.76 5.01 5.84
C ALA A 72 -10.24 5.26 5.76
N LEU A 73 -9.48 4.41 6.44
CA LEU A 73 -8.04 4.30 6.33
C LEU A 73 -7.72 3.00 5.58
N VAL A 74 -7.04 3.12 4.45
CA VAL A 74 -6.55 1.97 3.70
C VAL A 74 -5.06 1.80 3.95
N ILE A 75 -4.66 0.59 4.34
CA ILE A 75 -3.27 0.21 4.61
C ILE A 75 -2.85 -0.84 3.59
N ASP A 76 -1.88 -0.53 2.71
CA ASP A 76 -1.29 -1.51 1.80
C ASP A 76 0.10 -1.94 2.29
N TYR A 77 0.26 -3.23 2.58
CA TYR A 77 1.53 -3.85 2.96
C TYR A 77 2.28 -4.39 1.72
N GLY A 78 2.69 -3.47 0.86
CA GLY A 78 3.43 -3.72 -0.37
C GLY A 78 4.95 -3.55 -0.26
N THR A 79 5.57 -3.08 -1.35
CA THR A 79 6.99 -2.67 -1.38
C THR A 79 7.27 -1.52 -0.41
N ALA A 80 6.34 -0.57 -0.34
CA ALA A 80 6.19 0.36 0.77
C ALA A 80 4.93 -0.02 1.55
N THR A 81 4.85 0.34 2.82
CA THR A 81 3.59 0.33 3.55
C THR A 81 2.98 1.71 3.42
N THR A 82 1.77 1.80 2.88
CA THR A 82 1.05 3.06 2.76
C THR A 82 -0.15 3.10 3.69
N TYR A 83 -0.44 4.29 4.22
CA TYR A 83 -1.57 4.57 5.09
C TYR A 83 -2.33 5.73 4.46
N ASP A 84 -3.49 5.50 3.87
CA ASP A 84 -4.21 6.49 3.08
C ASP A 84 -5.63 6.69 3.60
N ILE A 85 -5.99 7.95 3.90
CA ILE A 85 -7.31 8.29 4.45
C ILE A 85 -8.18 8.89 3.36
N VAL A 86 -9.37 8.32 3.21
CA VAL A 86 -10.47 8.91 2.44
C VAL A 86 -11.59 9.35 3.39
N THR A 87 -12.13 10.54 3.16
CA THR A 87 -13.26 11.08 3.94
C THR A 87 -14.58 10.44 3.55
N GLU A 88 -15.65 10.70 4.31
CA GLU A 88 -17.02 10.28 3.99
C GLU A 88 -17.52 10.81 2.65
N ASN A 89 -16.94 11.91 2.14
CA ASN A 89 -17.31 12.52 0.86
C ASN A 89 -16.35 12.11 -0.28
N GLY A 90 -15.57 11.04 -0.13
CA GLY A 90 -14.66 10.54 -1.16
C GLY A 90 -13.46 11.44 -1.44
N VAL A 91 -13.00 12.24 -0.48
CA VAL A 91 -11.80 13.07 -0.62
C VAL A 91 -10.59 12.37 -0.03
N PHE A 92 -9.52 12.23 -0.80
CA PHE A 92 -8.22 11.78 -0.30
C PHE A 92 -7.64 12.87 0.63
N LEU A 93 -7.73 12.64 1.92
CA LEU A 93 -7.41 13.64 2.95
C LEU A 93 -5.92 13.69 3.26
N ALA A 94 -5.32 12.54 3.53
CA ALA A 94 -3.95 12.42 3.98
C ALA A 94 -3.37 11.05 3.63
N GLY A 95 -2.05 10.96 3.52
CA GLY A 95 -1.36 9.70 3.31
C GLY A 95 0.03 9.70 3.91
N VAL A 96 0.45 8.54 4.44
CA VAL A 96 1.78 8.29 4.96
C VAL A 96 2.40 7.12 4.20
N ILE A 97 3.71 7.17 3.97
CA ILE A 97 4.47 6.13 3.31
C ILE A 97 5.62 5.72 4.23
N ALA A 98 5.67 4.44 4.57
CA ALA A 98 6.73 3.83 5.35
C ALA A 98 7.43 2.73 4.53
N PRO A 99 8.64 2.29 4.94
CA PRO A 99 9.29 1.15 4.31
C PRO A 99 8.44 -0.12 4.48
N GLY A 100 8.21 -0.86 3.38
CA GLY A 100 7.54 -2.17 3.48
C GLY A 100 8.39 -3.19 4.23
N ILE A 101 7.74 -4.20 4.83
CA ILE A 101 8.40 -5.22 5.66
C ILE A 101 9.51 -5.92 4.90
N ARG A 102 9.23 -6.35 3.65
CA ARG A 102 10.22 -7.01 2.79
C ARG A 102 11.36 -6.08 2.40
N THR A 103 11.07 -4.83 2.14
CA THR A 103 12.08 -3.81 1.84
C THR A 103 13.01 -3.61 3.03
N SER A 104 12.46 -3.51 4.25
CA SER A 104 13.24 -3.39 5.49
C SER A 104 14.12 -4.63 5.73
N ALA A 105 13.58 -5.85 5.52
CA ALA A 105 14.34 -7.08 5.62
C ALA A 105 15.53 -7.12 4.63
N ASN A 106 15.28 -6.73 3.38
CA ASN A 106 16.31 -6.70 2.34
C ASN A 106 17.42 -5.68 2.63
N VAL A 107 17.07 -4.51 3.20
CA VAL A 107 18.07 -3.51 3.61
C VAL A 107 18.94 -4.05 4.74
N LEU A 108 18.35 -4.70 5.75
CA LEU A 108 19.11 -5.33 6.83
C LEU A 108 20.11 -6.39 6.30
N TYR A 109 19.65 -7.26 5.40
CA TYR A 109 20.51 -8.27 4.77
C TYR A 109 21.63 -7.66 3.94
N ARG A 110 21.32 -6.66 3.10
CA ARG A 110 22.28 -6.06 2.17
C ARG A 110 23.33 -5.18 2.85
N ASP A 111 22.88 -4.38 3.84
CA ASP A 111 23.70 -3.28 4.37
C ASP A 111 24.36 -3.64 5.73
N ALA A 112 23.95 -4.72 6.39
CA ALA A 112 24.56 -5.18 7.62
C ALA A 112 25.51 -6.36 7.38
N ALA A 113 26.77 -6.25 7.82
CA ALA A 113 27.85 -7.17 7.49
C ALA A 113 27.64 -8.64 7.93
N ARG A 114 26.70 -8.93 8.84
CA ARG A 114 26.52 -10.25 9.45
C ARG A 114 25.06 -10.71 9.53
N LEU A 115 24.12 -9.98 8.97
CA LEU A 115 22.72 -10.39 9.01
C LEU A 115 22.41 -11.26 7.78
N PRO A 116 21.83 -12.46 7.96
CA PRO A 116 21.48 -13.35 6.85
C PRO A 116 20.20 -12.88 6.15
N GLU A 117 19.99 -13.37 4.95
CA GLU A 117 18.66 -13.32 4.33
C GLU A 117 17.70 -14.21 5.13
N ILE A 118 16.49 -13.70 5.41
CA ILE A 118 15.50 -14.40 6.21
C ILE A 118 14.13 -14.43 5.53
N GLU A 119 13.35 -15.45 5.84
CA GLU A 119 11.92 -15.45 5.56
C GLU A 119 11.17 -14.61 6.60
N ILE A 120 10.17 -13.83 6.13
CA ILE A 120 9.33 -13.01 7.00
C ILE A 120 8.21 -13.87 7.54
N LEU A 121 8.30 -14.21 8.81
CA LEU A 121 7.34 -15.06 9.52
C LEU A 121 6.90 -14.39 10.82
N LYS A 122 5.71 -14.77 11.31
CA LYS A 122 5.27 -14.39 12.65
C LYS A 122 6.10 -15.16 13.68
N PRO A 123 6.90 -14.49 14.52
CA PRO A 123 7.72 -15.14 15.51
C PRO A 123 6.86 -15.67 16.67
N LYS A 124 7.31 -16.72 17.34
CA LYS A 124 6.64 -17.30 18.51
C LYS A 124 6.64 -16.36 19.71
N THR A 125 7.67 -15.53 19.83
CA THR A 125 7.89 -14.59 20.93
C THR A 125 8.71 -13.41 20.46
N ILE A 126 8.56 -12.28 21.13
CA ILE A 126 9.42 -11.10 20.95
C ILE A 126 10.81 -11.31 21.60
N LEU A 127 10.89 -12.20 22.58
CA LEU A 127 12.12 -12.52 23.31
C LEU A 127 12.96 -13.53 22.51
N ALA A 128 13.61 -13.04 21.47
CA ALA A 128 14.40 -13.82 20.55
C ALA A 128 15.80 -14.13 21.14
N ASN A 129 16.36 -15.30 20.81
CA ASN A 129 17.66 -15.77 21.28
C ASN A 129 18.59 -16.21 20.14
N SER A 130 18.20 -16.02 18.88
CA SER A 130 19.04 -16.20 17.69
C SER A 130 18.98 -14.97 16.81
N THR A 131 19.96 -14.80 15.91
CA THR A 131 19.97 -13.67 14.96
C THR A 131 18.74 -13.68 14.05
N ILE A 132 18.36 -14.84 13.54
CA ILE A 132 17.19 -14.99 12.66
C ILE A 132 15.91 -14.61 13.41
N ASP A 133 15.69 -15.19 14.61
CA ASP A 133 14.51 -14.88 15.41
C ASP A 133 14.47 -13.39 15.82
N SER A 134 15.64 -12.80 16.12
CA SER A 134 15.75 -11.37 16.44
C SER A 134 15.35 -10.48 15.27
N MET A 135 15.77 -10.81 14.05
CA MET A 135 15.37 -10.10 12.84
C MET A 135 13.87 -10.26 12.57
N GLN A 136 13.34 -11.48 12.67
CA GLN A 136 11.91 -11.76 12.50
C GLN A 136 11.08 -11.01 13.54
N ALA A 137 11.48 -11.05 14.80
CA ALA A 137 10.79 -10.34 15.88
C ALA A 137 10.80 -8.81 15.67
N GLY A 138 11.95 -8.25 15.31
CA GLY A 138 12.08 -6.83 15.04
C GLY A 138 11.21 -6.37 13.87
N LEU A 139 11.24 -7.09 12.75
CA LEU A 139 10.43 -6.78 11.56
C LEU A 139 8.93 -6.92 11.85
N TYR A 140 8.52 -8.03 12.46
CA TYR A 140 7.12 -8.31 12.72
C TYR A 140 6.51 -7.37 13.76
N TYR A 141 7.08 -7.36 14.97
CA TYR A 141 6.55 -6.54 16.07
C TYR A 141 6.78 -5.04 15.85
N GLY A 142 7.83 -4.69 15.09
CA GLY A 142 8.04 -3.31 14.64
C GLY A 142 6.88 -2.81 13.81
N VAL A 143 6.46 -3.57 12.78
CA VAL A 143 5.32 -3.20 11.92
C VAL A 143 3.99 -3.27 12.67
N VAL A 144 3.79 -4.24 13.57
CA VAL A 144 2.61 -4.29 14.43
C VAL A 144 2.51 -3.01 15.28
N GLY A 145 3.61 -2.61 15.93
CA GLY A 145 3.66 -1.38 16.73
C GLY A 145 3.47 -0.12 15.89
N GLU A 146 4.13 -0.04 14.73
CA GLU A 146 3.96 1.04 13.76
C GLU A 146 2.50 1.18 13.35
N THR A 147 1.87 0.07 12.93
CA THR A 147 0.47 0.09 12.48
C THR A 147 -0.48 0.57 13.58
N LYS A 148 -0.37 0.03 14.79
CA LYS A 148 -1.19 0.46 15.94
C LYS A 148 -1.04 1.95 16.20
N TYR A 149 0.19 2.44 16.25
CA TYR A 149 0.45 3.85 16.50
C TYR A 149 -0.09 4.75 15.38
N MET A 150 0.15 4.37 14.10
CA MET A 150 -0.33 5.13 12.94
C MET A 150 -1.86 5.22 12.92
N VAL A 151 -2.56 4.10 13.11
CA VAL A 151 -4.03 4.07 13.14
C VAL A 151 -4.56 4.97 14.26
N GLN A 152 -4.03 4.80 15.48
CA GLN A 152 -4.43 5.62 16.63
C GLN A 152 -4.19 7.10 16.35
N LYS A 153 -2.98 7.45 15.90
CA LYS A 153 -2.60 8.84 15.65
C LYS A 153 -3.42 9.51 14.55
N MET A 154 -3.73 8.76 13.49
CA MET A 154 -4.58 9.25 12.39
C MET A 154 -6.02 9.46 12.85
N LYS A 155 -6.59 8.58 13.69
CA LYS A 155 -7.91 8.78 14.30
C LYS A 155 -7.93 10.02 15.21
N GLU A 156 -6.92 10.18 16.07
CA GLU A 156 -6.79 11.35 16.94
C GLU A 156 -6.73 12.68 16.15
N GLU A 157 -5.88 12.75 15.10
CA GLU A 157 -5.68 14.00 14.36
C GLU A 157 -6.84 14.35 13.43
N THR A 158 -7.58 13.36 12.93
CA THR A 158 -8.74 13.59 12.07
C THR A 158 -10.04 13.78 12.85
N GLY A 159 -10.11 13.26 14.08
CA GLY A 159 -11.35 13.19 14.85
C GLY A 159 -12.36 12.19 14.28
N PHE A 160 -11.93 11.26 13.42
CA PHE A 160 -12.80 10.26 12.82
C PHE A 160 -12.85 8.99 13.67
N ASP A 161 -13.60 9.02 14.77
CA ASP A 161 -13.71 7.88 15.70
C ASP A 161 -14.30 6.63 15.03
N ASN A 162 -15.16 6.82 14.02
CA ASN A 162 -15.81 5.76 13.24
C ASN A 162 -15.05 5.37 11.97
N MET A 163 -13.80 5.81 11.80
CA MET A 163 -12.99 5.50 10.63
C MET A 163 -12.74 4.01 10.53
N LYS A 164 -13.18 3.40 9.43
CA LYS A 164 -12.91 2.00 9.12
C LYS A 164 -11.47 1.82 8.68
N VAL A 165 -10.82 0.77 9.15
CA VAL A 165 -9.44 0.44 8.84
C VAL A 165 -9.40 -0.82 7.99
N ILE A 166 -8.99 -0.68 6.73
CA ILE A 166 -8.92 -1.76 5.76
C ILE A 166 -7.46 -2.03 5.43
N ALA A 167 -7.02 -3.27 5.57
CA ALA A 167 -5.68 -3.70 5.19
C ALA A 167 -5.70 -4.52 3.91
N THR A 168 -4.67 -4.35 3.09
CA THR A 168 -4.40 -5.16 1.88
C THR A 168 -2.90 -5.45 1.75
N GLY A 169 -2.48 -6.05 0.64
CA GLY A 169 -1.10 -6.39 0.38
C GLY A 169 -0.69 -7.78 0.84
N GLY A 170 0.38 -8.30 0.25
CA GLY A 170 0.77 -9.71 0.40
C GLY A 170 1.19 -10.14 1.82
N LEU A 171 1.69 -9.22 2.65
CA LEU A 171 2.03 -9.47 4.05
C LEU A 171 0.96 -8.96 5.03
N GLY A 172 -0.10 -8.32 4.52
CA GLY A 172 -1.15 -7.72 5.33
C GLY A 172 -1.90 -8.70 6.21
N ASN A 173 -2.17 -9.92 5.73
CA ASN A 173 -2.88 -10.95 6.50
C ASN A 173 -2.19 -11.27 7.83
N MET A 174 -0.87 -11.41 7.81
CA MET A 174 -0.09 -11.73 9.00
C MET A 174 -0.16 -10.61 10.05
N ILE A 175 -0.21 -9.35 9.62
CA ILE A 175 -0.32 -8.19 10.49
C ILE A 175 -1.75 -8.01 10.98
N ALA A 176 -2.74 -8.10 10.08
CA ALA A 176 -4.15 -7.93 10.41
C ALA A 176 -4.66 -8.93 11.46
N GLN A 177 -4.09 -10.14 11.51
CA GLN A 177 -4.41 -11.12 12.55
C GLN A 177 -3.92 -10.75 13.96
N THR A 178 -3.13 -9.68 14.10
CA THR A 178 -2.51 -9.29 15.39
C THR A 178 -2.81 -7.84 15.78
N VAL A 179 -3.26 -7.05 14.83
CA VAL A 179 -3.59 -5.64 15.03
C VAL A 179 -5.11 -5.52 15.08
N ASP A 180 -5.66 -5.41 16.29
CA ASP A 180 -7.11 -5.34 16.54
C ASP A 180 -7.76 -4.07 15.97
N GLU A 181 -6.94 -3.06 15.68
CA GLU A 181 -7.37 -1.80 15.06
C GLU A 181 -7.69 -1.93 13.57
N ILE A 182 -7.36 -3.06 12.93
CA ILE A 182 -7.71 -3.36 11.54
C ILE A 182 -9.07 -4.05 11.52
N ASP A 183 -10.07 -3.39 10.94
CA ASP A 183 -11.44 -3.93 10.85
C ASP A 183 -11.57 -5.00 9.76
N TYR A 184 -10.84 -4.82 8.64
CA TYR A 184 -10.96 -5.70 7.46
C TYR A 184 -9.59 -5.98 6.86
N TYR A 185 -9.37 -7.24 6.43
CA TYR A 185 -8.28 -7.59 5.53
C TYR A 185 -8.85 -8.06 4.19
N ASP A 186 -8.52 -7.37 3.12
CA ASP A 186 -8.97 -7.71 1.76
C ASP A 186 -7.77 -7.90 0.82
N PRO A 187 -7.35 -9.15 0.54
CA PRO A 187 -6.20 -9.43 -0.31
C PRO A 187 -6.42 -9.06 -1.78
N THR A 188 -7.65 -8.78 -2.18
CA THR A 188 -8.04 -8.46 -3.55
C THR A 188 -8.49 -7.00 -3.73
N LEU A 189 -8.26 -6.16 -2.72
CA LEU A 189 -8.72 -4.77 -2.70
C LEU A 189 -8.33 -4.02 -3.98
N THR A 190 -7.07 -4.06 -4.34
CA THR A 190 -6.55 -3.40 -5.56
C THR A 190 -7.25 -3.91 -6.84
N LEU A 191 -7.49 -5.20 -6.95
CA LEU A 191 -8.20 -5.77 -8.12
C LEU A 191 -9.65 -5.29 -8.18
N LYS A 192 -10.33 -5.23 -7.03
CA LYS A 192 -11.69 -4.67 -6.93
C LYS A 192 -11.72 -3.19 -7.28
N GLY A 193 -10.73 -2.42 -6.85
CA GLY A 193 -10.60 -1.00 -7.21
C GLY A 193 -10.41 -0.79 -8.70
N LEU A 194 -9.61 -1.63 -9.36
CA LEU A 194 -9.46 -1.61 -10.81
C LEU A 194 -10.78 -1.92 -11.53
N GLN A 195 -11.54 -2.91 -11.05
CA GLN A 195 -12.87 -3.23 -11.60
C GLN A 195 -13.83 -2.05 -11.44
N ILE A 196 -13.91 -1.46 -10.26
CA ILE A 196 -14.79 -0.29 -9.99
C ILE A 196 -14.42 0.88 -10.91
N ILE A 197 -13.13 1.17 -11.08
CA ILE A 197 -12.68 2.23 -11.98
C ILE A 197 -13.05 1.91 -13.42
N TYR A 198 -12.89 0.67 -13.86
CA TYR A 198 -13.29 0.23 -15.21
C TYR A 198 -14.78 0.46 -15.47
N GLU A 199 -15.64 0.12 -14.52
CA GLU A 199 -17.10 0.28 -14.63
C GLU A 199 -17.54 1.75 -14.65
N LYS A 200 -16.71 2.68 -14.21
CA LYS A 200 -16.97 4.14 -14.19
C LYS A 200 -16.57 4.86 -15.50
N GLN A 201 -15.89 4.17 -16.46
CA GLN A 201 -15.50 4.80 -17.73
C GLN A 201 -16.62 4.79 -18.74
#